data_c2540262771ffc27d17b66c650087f1e
#
_entry.id   c2540262771ffc27d17b66c650087f1e
#
_cell.length_a   1.000
_cell.length_b   1.000
_cell.length_c   1.000
_cell.angle_alpha   90.00
_cell.angle_beta   90.00
_cell.angle_gamma   90.00
#
_symmetry.space_group_name_H-M   'P 1'
#
loop_
_entity.id
_entity.type
_entity.pdbx_description
1 polymer ?
#
loop_
_entity_poly.entity_id
_entity_poly.type
_entity_poly.pdbx_seq_one_letter_code
_entity_poly.pdbx_strand_id
1 'polypeptide(L)'
;MYLLRDSRAKRNIRSLISFIVILLLFIILYSVLFHLIMQLEGRDFTWVTGLYWTLTVMSTLGFGDITFTSDLGRIFSIVVLLSGIIFLLIMLPFTFIQFFYAPWLEAQSKSRAPRELPEAEAGHVIIIGFDPIAMSLIVRLRQYGYQYVILVPDVNQALDLYDRGYRVVVGEPDDPETYRKLRADRAAMIVTLEDDMKNTNIAYTVREISKTVPV
;
A
#
# COMPACT_ATOMS: atom_id res chain seq x y z
N MET A 1 4.17 12.23 -10.98
CA MET A 1 5.18 11.39 -11.62
C MET A 1 6.15 10.74 -10.62
N TYR A 2 5.74 10.46 -9.38
CA TYR A 2 6.56 9.90 -8.29
C TYR A 2 6.39 8.37 -8.08
N LEU A 3 5.49 7.70 -8.79
CA LEU A 3 5.13 6.28 -8.56
C LEU A 3 6.11 5.25 -9.16
N LEU A 4 7.15 5.66 -9.87
CA LEU A 4 8.02 4.74 -10.61
C LEU A 4 9.39 4.47 -9.98
N ARG A 5 9.65 4.96 -8.77
CA ARG A 5 10.99 4.85 -8.16
C ARG A 5 11.15 3.67 -7.19
N ASP A 6 10.08 3.00 -6.83
CA ASP A 6 10.14 1.84 -5.93
C ASP A 6 10.19 0.54 -6.74
N SER A 7 11.17 -0.32 -6.46
CA SER A 7 11.34 -1.63 -7.10
C SER A 7 10.13 -2.55 -6.91
N ARG A 8 9.38 -2.36 -5.82
CA ARG A 8 8.12 -3.06 -5.54
C ARG A 8 7.00 -2.61 -6.49
N ALA A 9 6.87 -1.31 -6.74
CA ALA A 9 5.88 -0.77 -7.65
C ALA A 9 6.10 -1.26 -9.09
N LYS A 10 7.34 -1.31 -9.56
CA LYS A 10 7.68 -1.83 -10.91
C LYS A 10 7.32 -3.32 -11.05
N ARG A 11 7.58 -4.13 -10.04
CA ARG A 11 7.24 -5.57 -10.05
C ARG A 11 5.73 -5.76 -10.08
N ASN A 12 4.99 -4.96 -9.32
CA ASN A 12 3.55 -5.01 -9.30
C ASN A 12 2.93 -4.65 -10.65
N ILE A 13 3.34 -3.53 -11.27
CA ILE A 13 2.88 -3.11 -12.60
C ILE A 13 3.14 -4.20 -13.65
N ARG A 14 4.31 -4.83 -13.62
CA ARG A 14 4.64 -5.92 -14.54
C ARG A 14 3.69 -7.11 -14.38
N SER A 15 3.35 -7.48 -13.14
CA SER A 15 2.38 -8.55 -12.84
C SER A 15 0.97 -8.21 -13.34
N LEU A 16 0.51 -6.96 -13.16
CA LEU A 16 -0.77 -6.48 -13.69
C LEU A 16 -0.82 -6.56 -15.22
N ILE A 17 0.21 -6.05 -15.89
CA ILE A 17 0.31 -6.11 -17.36
C ILE A 17 0.31 -7.57 -17.83
N SER A 18 1.07 -8.44 -17.16
CA SER A 18 1.10 -9.88 -17.49
C SER A 18 -0.28 -10.51 -17.37
N PHE A 19 -1.03 -10.20 -16.31
CA PHE A 19 -2.40 -10.69 -16.13
C PHE A 19 -3.33 -10.23 -17.26
N ILE A 20 -3.28 -8.93 -17.62
CA ILE A 20 -4.11 -8.37 -18.70
C ILE A 20 -3.73 -9.02 -20.06
N VAL A 21 -2.45 -9.20 -20.33
CA VAL A 21 -1.99 -9.86 -21.57
C VAL A 21 -2.47 -11.31 -21.64
N ILE A 22 -2.37 -12.06 -20.55
CA ILE A 22 -2.86 -13.44 -20.48
C ILE A 22 -4.36 -13.49 -20.70
N LEU A 23 -5.13 -12.62 -20.07
CA LEU A 23 -6.59 -12.54 -20.24
C LEU A 23 -6.95 -12.25 -21.71
N LEU A 24 -6.28 -11.28 -22.35
CA LEU A 24 -6.51 -10.96 -23.75
C LEU A 24 -6.16 -12.12 -24.68
N LEU A 25 -5.08 -12.85 -24.39
CA LEU A 25 -4.70 -14.05 -25.14
C LEU A 25 -5.77 -15.13 -25.04
N PHE A 26 -6.35 -15.37 -23.86
CA PHE A 26 -7.46 -16.31 -23.70
C PHE A 26 -8.70 -15.87 -24.49
N ILE A 27 -9.07 -14.59 -24.46
CA ILE A 27 -10.20 -14.06 -25.22
C ILE A 27 -10.00 -14.26 -26.72
N ILE A 28 -8.81 -13.96 -27.24
CA ILE A 28 -8.47 -14.17 -28.66
C ILE A 28 -8.51 -15.67 -29.00
N LEU A 29 -7.87 -16.50 -28.19
CA LEU A 29 -7.84 -17.96 -28.38
C LEU A 29 -9.25 -18.55 -28.44
N TYR A 30 -10.10 -18.19 -27.49
CA TYR A 30 -11.48 -18.69 -27.45
C TYR A 30 -12.33 -18.16 -28.60
N SER A 31 -12.11 -16.91 -29.03
CA SER A 31 -12.78 -16.37 -30.22
C SER A 31 -12.39 -17.12 -31.49
N VAL A 32 -11.11 -17.52 -31.62
CA VAL A 32 -10.67 -18.36 -32.75
C VAL A 32 -11.28 -19.75 -32.68
N LEU A 33 -11.23 -20.40 -31.51
CA LEU A 33 -11.82 -21.73 -31.31
C LEU A 33 -13.34 -21.73 -31.54
N PHE A 34 -14.04 -20.66 -31.16
CA PHE A 34 -15.46 -20.48 -31.46
C PHE A 34 -15.72 -20.59 -32.96
N HIS A 35 -14.94 -19.87 -33.81
CA HIS A 35 -15.09 -19.94 -35.25
C HIS A 35 -14.84 -21.33 -35.80
N LEU A 36 -13.77 -21.98 -35.36
CA LEU A 36 -13.45 -23.33 -35.83
C LEU A 36 -14.57 -24.35 -35.50
N ILE A 37 -15.10 -24.29 -34.29
CA ILE A 37 -16.16 -25.22 -33.87
C ILE A 37 -17.48 -24.88 -34.58
N MET A 38 -17.83 -23.60 -34.77
CA MET A 38 -19.06 -23.22 -35.50
C MET A 38 -18.99 -23.61 -36.95
N GLN A 39 -17.82 -23.52 -37.62
CA GLN A 39 -17.61 -24.01 -38.97
C GLN A 39 -17.82 -25.55 -39.05
N LEU A 40 -17.37 -26.30 -38.05
CA LEU A 40 -17.64 -27.74 -37.98
C LEU A 40 -19.15 -28.06 -37.84
N GLU A 41 -19.91 -27.14 -37.25
CA GLU A 41 -21.37 -27.24 -37.18
C GLU A 41 -22.08 -26.72 -38.45
N GLY A 42 -21.30 -26.29 -39.47
CA GLY A 42 -21.86 -25.75 -40.71
C GLY A 42 -22.43 -24.33 -40.57
N ARG A 43 -21.98 -23.56 -39.58
CA ARG A 43 -22.45 -22.20 -39.28
C ARG A 43 -21.29 -21.21 -39.37
N ASP A 44 -21.48 -20.18 -40.15
CA ASP A 44 -20.51 -19.12 -40.34
C ASP A 44 -20.90 -17.86 -39.59
N PHE A 45 -19.97 -17.32 -38.80
CA PHE A 45 -20.13 -16.08 -38.04
C PHE A 45 -18.98 -15.11 -38.30
N THR A 46 -19.21 -13.82 -38.07
CA THR A 46 -18.16 -12.79 -38.15
C THR A 46 -17.21 -12.88 -36.94
N TRP A 47 -15.99 -12.36 -37.09
CA TRP A 47 -15.02 -12.30 -36.00
C TRP A 47 -15.54 -11.52 -34.78
N VAL A 48 -16.33 -10.47 -35.00
CA VAL A 48 -16.97 -9.69 -33.93
C VAL A 48 -17.95 -10.57 -33.16
N THR A 49 -18.70 -11.45 -33.83
CA THR A 49 -19.63 -12.39 -33.19
C THR A 49 -18.88 -13.39 -32.28
N GLY A 50 -17.73 -13.90 -32.70
CA GLY A 50 -16.91 -14.78 -31.88
C GLY A 50 -16.37 -14.08 -30.62
N LEU A 51 -15.93 -12.84 -30.77
CA LEU A 51 -15.50 -12.03 -29.64
C LEU A 51 -16.66 -11.73 -28.66
N TYR A 52 -17.79 -11.32 -29.20
CA TYR A 52 -19.03 -11.10 -28.42
C TYR A 52 -19.45 -12.34 -27.63
N TRP A 53 -19.53 -13.50 -28.30
CA TRP A 53 -19.87 -14.75 -27.65
C TRP A 53 -18.90 -15.13 -26.53
N THR A 54 -17.59 -15.01 -26.80
CA THR A 54 -16.55 -15.30 -25.81
C THR A 54 -16.72 -14.43 -24.57
N LEU A 55 -16.89 -13.13 -24.74
CA LEU A 55 -17.04 -12.19 -23.63
C LEU A 55 -18.34 -12.41 -22.85
N THR A 56 -19.45 -12.68 -23.52
CA THR A 56 -20.74 -12.95 -22.85
C THR A 56 -20.72 -14.24 -22.05
N VAL A 57 -20.06 -15.29 -22.54
CA VAL A 57 -19.92 -16.56 -21.80
C VAL A 57 -18.91 -16.40 -20.65
N MET A 58 -17.74 -15.81 -20.89
CA MET A 58 -16.74 -15.58 -19.85
C MET A 58 -17.25 -14.69 -18.71
N SER A 59 -18.10 -13.69 -19.02
CA SER A 59 -18.72 -12.82 -18.01
C SER A 59 -19.93 -13.46 -17.32
N THR A 60 -20.27 -14.71 -17.65
CA THR A 60 -21.46 -15.43 -17.17
C THR A 60 -22.81 -14.81 -17.57
N LEU A 61 -22.81 -13.85 -18.49
CA LEU A 61 -24.01 -13.18 -18.96
C LEU A 61 -24.86 -14.12 -19.82
N GLY A 62 -24.23 -14.84 -20.78
CA GLY A 62 -24.80 -15.94 -21.55
C GLY A 62 -26.22 -15.71 -22.08
N PHE A 63 -26.40 -14.71 -22.97
CA PHE A 63 -27.75 -14.39 -23.49
C PHE A 63 -28.48 -15.56 -24.18
N GLY A 64 -27.74 -16.58 -24.64
CA GLY A 64 -28.32 -17.75 -25.27
C GLY A 64 -28.79 -17.52 -26.72
N ASP A 65 -28.48 -16.39 -27.31
CA ASP A 65 -28.75 -16.02 -28.70
C ASP A 65 -27.91 -16.83 -29.70
N ILE A 66 -26.69 -17.19 -29.29
CA ILE A 66 -25.76 -18.03 -30.06
C ILE A 66 -25.31 -19.19 -29.17
N THR A 67 -25.66 -20.43 -29.58
CA THR A 67 -25.32 -21.63 -28.82
C THR A 67 -24.78 -22.70 -29.73
N PHE A 68 -23.91 -23.55 -29.22
CA PHE A 68 -23.46 -24.77 -29.89
C PHE A 68 -24.52 -25.88 -29.79
N THR A 69 -24.59 -26.68 -30.85
CA THR A 69 -25.49 -27.84 -30.93
C THR A 69 -24.76 -29.17 -30.66
N SER A 70 -23.45 -29.21 -30.98
CA SER A 70 -22.61 -30.39 -30.77
C SER A 70 -22.15 -30.53 -29.31
N ASP A 71 -21.85 -31.74 -28.90
CA ASP A 71 -21.27 -31.99 -27.56
C ASP A 71 -19.87 -31.38 -27.44
N LEU A 72 -19.07 -31.35 -28.51
CA LEU A 72 -17.79 -30.66 -28.53
C LEU A 72 -17.96 -29.17 -28.22
N GLY A 73 -18.89 -28.47 -28.84
CA GLY A 73 -19.18 -27.06 -28.60
C GLY A 73 -19.70 -26.80 -27.19
N ARG A 74 -20.52 -27.72 -26.65
CA ARG A 74 -21.00 -27.64 -25.25
C ARG A 74 -19.89 -27.81 -24.25
N ILE A 75 -18.97 -28.76 -24.43
CA ILE A 75 -17.79 -28.92 -23.58
C ILE A 75 -16.91 -27.69 -23.67
N PHE A 76 -16.68 -27.16 -24.87
CA PHE A 76 -15.92 -25.91 -25.07
C PHE A 76 -16.56 -24.74 -24.31
N SER A 77 -17.91 -24.61 -24.35
CA SER A 77 -18.64 -23.56 -23.61
C SER A 77 -18.42 -23.68 -22.11
N ILE A 78 -18.39 -24.89 -21.55
CA ILE A 78 -18.11 -25.14 -20.13
C ILE A 78 -16.67 -24.68 -19.78
N VAL A 79 -15.68 -24.99 -20.62
CA VAL A 79 -14.29 -24.59 -20.41
C VAL A 79 -14.16 -23.05 -20.43
N VAL A 80 -14.80 -22.39 -21.42
CA VAL A 80 -14.81 -20.92 -21.52
C VAL A 80 -15.48 -20.30 -20.29
N LEU A 81 -16.62 -20.83 -19.86
CA LEU A 81 -17.35 -20.36 -18.68
C LEU A 81 -16.50 -20.48 -17.41
N LEU A 82 -15.95 -21.66 -17.14
CA LEU A 82 -15.15 -21.90 -15.92
C LEU A 82 -13.89 -21.02 -15.90
N SER A 83 -13.19 -20.88 -17.04
CA SER A 83 -12.05 -19.99 -17.15
C SER A 83 -12.46 -18.52 -16.94
N GLY A 84 -13.60 -18.10 -17.49
CA GLY A 84 -14.15 -16.76 -17.30
C GLY A 84 -14.45 -16.46 -15.84
N ILE A 85 -15.04 -17.37 -15.10
CA ILE A 85 -15.27 -17.25 -13.65
C ILE A 85 -13.94 -17.01 -12.92
N ILE A 86 -12.92 -17.80 -13.24
CA ILE A 86 -11.61 -17.66 -12.59
C ILE A 86 -10.99 -16.32 -12.92
N PHE A 87 -10.87 -15.94 -14.21
CA PHE A 87 -10.15 -14.76 -14.64
C PHE A 87 -10.92 -13.46 -14.39
N LEU A 88 -12.21 -13.40 -14.72
CA LEU A 88 -13.00 -12.18 -14.63
C LEU A 88 -13.64 -11.96 -13.26
N LEU A 89 -14.22 -13.01 -12.65
CA LEU A 89 -14.95 -12.85 -11.39
C LEU A 89 -14.06 -12.97 -10.16
N ILE A 90 -13.01 -13.79 -10.23
CA ILE A 90 -12.11 -13.99 -9.09
C ILE A 90 -10.84 -13.14 -9.23
N MET A 91 -10.05 -13.38 -10.27
CA MET A 91 -8.72 -12.78 -10.40
C MET A 91 -8.74 -11.28 -10.67
N LEU A 92 -9.72 -10.76 -11.44
CA LEU A 92 -9.79 -9.33 -11.77
C LEU A 92 -10.04 -8.47 -10.52
N PRO A 93 -11.04 -8.74 -9.64
CA PRO A 93 -11.24 -8.00 -8.41
C PRO A 93 -10.04 -8.09 -7.46
N PHE A 94 -9.45 -9.29 -7.30
CA PHE A 94 -8.24 -9.46 -6.48
C PHE A 94 -7.07 -8.63 -7.01
N THR A 95 -6.88 -8.61 -8.32
CA THR A 95 -5.88 -7.81 -8.99
C THR A 95 -6.11 -6.31 -8.72
N PHE A 96 -7.36 -5.84 -8.83
CA PHE A 96 -7.72 -4.47 -8.51
C PHE A 96 -7.41 -4.10 -7.05
N ILE A 97 -7.80 -4.95 -6.11
CA ILE A 97 -7.51 -4.75 -4.67
C ILE A 97 -6.01 -4.66 -4.44
N GLN A 98 -5.24 -5.61 -4.97
CA GLN A 98 -3.80 -5.68 -4.75
C GLN A 98 -3.03 -4.49 -5.34
N PHE A 99 -3.43 -4.00 -6.53
CA PHE A 99 -2.66 -2.98 -7.24
C PHE A 99 -3.14 -1.55 -7.03
N PHE A 100 -4.40 -1.36 -6.68
CA PHE A 100 -4.97 -0.02 -6.48
C PHE A 100 -5.37 0.24 -5.03
N TYR A 101 -6.17 -0.64 -4.45
CA TYR A 101 -6.76 -0.40 -3.14
C TYR A 101 -5.75 -0.53 -1.99
N ALA A 102 -4.93 -1.58 -1.98
CA ALA A 102 -3.96 -1.80 -0.91
C ALA A 102 -2.87 -0.70 -0.85
N PRO A 103 -2.24 -0.25 -1.96
CA PRO A 103 -1.31 0.86 -1.94
C PRO A 103 -1.96 2.20 -1.56
N TRP A 104 -3.22 2.43 -1.99
CA TRP A 104 -3.96 3.62 -1.61
C TRP A 104 -4.24 3.65 -0.10
N LEU A 105 -4.68 2.53 0.47
CA LEU A 105 -4.93 2.40 1.91
C LEU A 105 -3.63 2.60 2.73
N GLU A 106 -2.52 2.05 2.25
CA GLU A 106 -1.21 2.25 2.88
C GLU A 106 -0.78 3.72 2.85
N ALA A 107 -0.96 4.40 1.72
CA ALA A 107 -0.66 5.82 1.59
C ALA A 107 -1.56 6.67 2.52
N GLN A 108 -2.84 6.35 2.62
CA GLN A 108 -3.77 7.01 3.53
C GLN A 108 -3.40 6.79 5.00
N SER A 109 -3.01 5.59 5.38
CA SER A 109 -2.56 5.28 6.73
C SER A 109 -1.30 6.06 7.10
N LYS A 110 -0.32 6.13 6.18
CA LYS A 110 0.92 6.91 6.38
C LYS A 110 0.67 8.41 6.56
N SER A 111 -0.42 8.95 6.02
CA SER A 111 -0.77 10.36 6.20
C SER A 111 -1.37 10.68 7.58
N ARG A 112 -1.79 9.67 8.35
CA ARG A 112 -2.34 9.85 9.70
C ARG A 112 -1.27 10.04 10.77
N ALA A 113 -0.03 9.62 10.52
CA ALA A 113 1.04 9.77 11.48
C ALA A 113 1.42 11.26 11.63
N PRO A 114 1.35 11.84 12.84
CA PRO A 114 1.73 13.21 13.08
C PRO A 114 3.19 13.46 12.66
N ARG A 115 3.45 14.62 12.03
CA ARG A 115 4.79 15.01 11.58
C ARG A 115 5.31 16.29 12.21
N GLU A 116 4.47 16.95 13.00
CA GLU A 116 4.80 18.20 13.67
C GLU A 116 3.99 18.34 14.96
N LEU A 117 4.49 19.15 15.89
CA LEU A 117 3.79 19.54 17.10
C LEU A 117 3.10 20.90 16.89
N PRO A 118 2.03 21.18 17.67
CA PRO A 118 1.40 22.50 17.66
C PRO A 118 2.42 23.63 17.97
N GLU A 119 2.18 24.82 17.43
CA GLU A 119 3.07 25.98 17.65
C GLU A 119 3.18 26.40 19.11
N ALA A 120 2.13 26.17 19.89
CA ALA A 120 2.08 26.53 21.31
C ALA A 120 2.81 25.53 22.24
N GLU A 121 3.31 24.39 21.70
CA GLU A 121 3.97 23.37 22.52
C GLU A 121 5.28 23.88 23.09
N ALA A 122 5.47 23.71 24.41
CA ALA A 122 6.68 24.08 25.13
C ALA A 122 6.86 23.24 26.40
N GLY A 123 8.09 23.12 26.90
CA GLY A 123 8.38 22.39 28.14
C GLY A 123 8.22 20.86 28.06
N HIS A 124 8.04 20.33 26.85
CA HIS A 124 7.91 18.89 26.61
C HIS A 124 9.28 18.20 26.52
N VAL A 125 9.28 16.88 26.70
CA VAL A 125 10.46 16.02 26.54
C VAL A 125 10.36 15.31 25.19
N ILE A 126 11.40 15.44 24.36
CA ILE A 126 11.51 14.69 23.10
C ILE A 126 12.30 13.42 23.38
N ILE A 127 11.73 12.26 23.03
CA ILE A 127 12.35 10.93 23.22
C ILE A 127 12.61 10.37 21.82
N ILE A 128 13.87 10.10 21.50
CA ILE A 128 14.28 9.57 20.20
C ILE A 128 14.47 8.07 20.33
N GLY A 129 13.69 7.30 19.53
CA GLY A 129 13.60 5.87 19.65
C GLY A 129 12.52 5.40 20.63
N PHE A 130 12.23 4.09 20.59
CA PHE A 130 11.23 3.48 21.47
C PHE A 130 11.68 2.07 21.85
N ASP A 131 12.12 1.95 23.11
CA ASP A 131 12.62 0.73 23.72
C ASP A 131 12.02 0.55 25.15
N PRO A 132 12.34 -0.50 25.91
CA PRO A 132 11.88 -0.68 27.27
C PRO A 132 12.30 0.45 28.23
N ILE A 133 13.42 1.13 27.95
CA ILE A 133 13.91 2.27 28.76
C ILE A 133 13.01 3.48 28.50
N ALA A 134 12.72 3.77 27.21
CA ALA A 134 11.77 4.81 26.82
C ALA A 134 10.40 4.61 27.48
N MET A 135 9.90 3.37 27.48
CA MET A 135 8.62 3.05 28.14
C MET A 135 8.63 3.40 29.64
N SER A 136 9.70 3.01 30.33
CA SER A 136 9.85 3.29 31.76
C SER A 136 9.95 4.80 32.04
N LEU A 137 10.66 5.53 31.19
CA LEU A 137 10.78 6.98 31.25
C LEU A 137 9.42 7.66 31.03
N ILE A 138 8.67 7.24 30.02
CA ILE A 138 7.33 7.77 29.70
C ILE A 138 6.37 7.62 30.87
N VAL A 139 6.39 6.47 31.55
CA VAL A 139 5.56 6.23 32.72
C VAL A 139 5.87 7.27 33.84
N ARG A 140 7.17 7.52 34.09
CA ARG A 140 7.60 8.51 35.05
C ARG A 140 7.26 9.94 34.65
N LEU A 141 7.47 10.30 33.38
CA LEU A 141 7.11 11.63 32.88
C LEU A 141 5.61 11.90 33.04
N ARG A 142 4.76 10.94 32.71
CA ARG A 142 3.31 11.03 32.94
C ARG A 142 2.97 11.20 34.42
N GLN A 143 3.63 10.46 35.28
CA GLN A 143 3.42 10.53 36.75
C GLN A 143 3.76 11.92 37.31
N TYR A 144 4.79 12.58 36.80
CA TYR A 144 5.21 13.92 37.19
C TYR A 144 4.55 15.05 36.39
N GLY A 145 3.62 14.74 35.48
CA GLY A 145 2.89 15.75 34.73
C GLY A 145 3.66 16.36 33.53
N TYR A 146 4.80 15.78 33.17
CA TYR A 146 5.55 16.24 32.01
C TYR A 146 4.92 15.76 30.71
N GLN A 147 4.83 16.66 29.74
CA GLN A 147 4.46 16.30 28.37
C GLN A 147 5.66 15.67 27.69
N TYR A 148 5.42 14.70 26.83
CA TYR A 148 6.46 14.06 26.04
C TYR A 148 5.98 13.84 24.61
N VAL A 149 6.93 13.65 23.69
CA VAL A 149 6.70 13.18 22.33
C VAL A 149 7.81 12.18 21.95
N ILE A 150 7.42 11.11 21.28
CA ILE A 150 8.35 10.11 20.77
C ILE A 150 8.65 10.43 19.30
N LEU A 151 9.92 10.51 18.94
CA LEU A 151 10.37 10.64 17.57
C LEU A 151 10.82 9.28 17.05
N VAL A 152 10.22 8.82 15.95
CA VAL A 152 10.62 7.59 15.24
C VAL A 152 10.66 7.83 13.75
N PRO A 153 11.62 7.25 13.01
CA PRO A 153 11.69 7.42 11.56
C PRO A 153 10.70 6.52 10.81
N ASP A 154 10.37 5.35 11.36
CA ASP A 154 9.46 4.41 10.71
C ASP A 154 8.00 4.81 10.93
N VAL A 155 7.31 5.09 9.82
CA VAL A 155 5.88 5.45 9.80
C VAL A 155 4.99 4.35 10.37
N ASN A 156 5.31 3.07 10.13
CA ASN A 156 4.49 1.96 10.63
C ASN A 156 4.64 1.82 12.14
N GLN A 157 5.86 1.98 12.66
CA GLN A 157 6.11 2.03 14.10
C GLN A 157 5.37 3.21 14.75
N ALA A 158 5.41 4.38 14.11
CA ALA A 158 4.69 5.55 14.62
C ALA A 158 3.18 5.34 14.68
N LEU A 159 2.60 4.70 13.68
CA LEU A 159 1.16 4.38 13.65
C LEU A 159 0.78 3.40 14.76
N ASP A 160 1.56 2.33 14.95
CA ASP A 160 1.34 1.37 16.03
C ASP A 160 1.41 2.06 17.43
N LEU A 161 2.39 2.93 17.64
CA LEU A 161 2.51 3.72 18.86
C LEU A 161 1.34 4.70 19.04
N TYR A 162 0.94 5.38 17.97
CA TYR A 162 -0.20 6.29 17.98
C TYR A 162 -1.50 5.58 18.33
N ASP A 163 -1.75 4.41 17.74
CA ASP A 163 -2.95 3.59 18.01
C ASP A 163 -2.97 3.06 19.45
N ARG A 164 -1.80 2.87 20.07
CA ARG A 164 -1.65 2.54 21.50
C ARG A 164 -1.78 3.75 22.43
N GLY A 165 -2.04 4.95 21.89
CA GLY A 165 -2.24 6.17 22.68
C GLY A 165 -0.95 6.86 23.13
N TYR A 166 0.18 6.59 22.49
CA TYR A 166 1.40 7.36 22.70
C TYR A 166 1.39 8.64 21.85
N ARG A 167 2.01 9.70 22.37
CA ARG A 167 2.29 10.90 21.57
C ARG A 167 3.54 10.64 20.74
N VAL A 168 3.39 10.56 19.45
CA VAL A 168 4.47 10.20 18.51
C VAL A 168 4.48 11.13 17.33
N VAL A 169 5.66 11.40 16.78
CA VAL A 169 5.90 12.15 15.56
C VAL A 169 6.86 11.37 14.68
N VAL A 170 6.60 11.35 13.38
CA VAL A 170 7.48 10.77 12.37
C VAL A 170 8.48 11.80 11.88
N GLY A 171 9.76 11.46 11.91
CA GLY A 171 10.83 12.31 11.38
C GLY A 171 12.18 11.61 11.45
N GLU A 172 13.13 12.11 10.65
CA GLU A 172 14.51 11.60 10.65
C GLU A 172 15.29 12.26 11.79
N PRO A 173 15.97 11.48 12.66
CA PRO A 173 16.71 12.03 13.78
C PRO A 173 17.95 12.84 13.41
N ASP A 174 18.42 12.73 12.16
CA ASP A 174 19.57 13.47 11.61
C ASP A 174 19.16 14.70 10.77
N ASP A 175 17.85 14.97 10.64
CA ASP A 175 17.33 16.13 9.91
C ASP A 175 17.02 17.29 10.86
N PRO A 176 17.70 18.45 10.76
CA PRO A 176 17.42 19.65 11.57
C PRO A 176 15.95 20.13 11.46
N GLU A 177 15.32 19.93 10.31
CA GLU A 177 13.93 20.34 10.11
C GLU A 177 12.95 19.54 11.00
N THR A 178 13.28 18.29 11.30
CA THR A 178 12.54 17.47 12.26
C THR A 178 12.49 18.15 13.64
N TYR A 179 13.59 18.66 14.13
CA TYR A 179 13.65 19.34 15.43
C TYR A 179 12.95 20.69 15.45
N ARG A 180 12.92 21.43 14.31
CA ARG A 180 12.07 22.62 14.20
C ARG A 180 10.60 22.30 14.31
N LYS A 181 10.13 21.24 13.64
CA LYS A 181 8.75 20.75 13.72
C LYS A 181 8.39 20.22 15.11
N LEU A 182 9.35 19.68 15.84
CA LEU A 182 9.22 19.24 17.23
C LEU A 182 9.38 20.37 18.25
N ARG A 183 9.60 21.62 17.83
CA ARG A 183 9.80 22.76 18.73
C ARG A 183 10.93 22.51 19.75
N ALA A 184 12.03 21.92 19.29
CA ALA A 184 13.16 21.57 20.14
C ALA A 184 13.79 22.77 20.84
N ASP A 185 13.66 23.98 20.28
CA ASP A 185 14.06 25.24 20.91
C ASP A 185 13.30 25.56 22.18
N ARG A 186 12.10 24.99 22.37
CA ARG A 186 11.23 25.18 23.54
C ARG A 186 11.05 23.91 24.37
N ALA A 187 11.72 22.82 23.99
CA ALA A 187 11.69 21.57 24.74
C ALA A 187 12.40 21.70 26.09
N ALA A 188 11.94 20.96 27.08
CA ALA A 188 12.61 20.87 28.37
C ALA A 188 13.89 20.03 28.28
N MET A 189 13.88 18.96 27.47
CA MET A 189 14.99 18.04 27.31
C MET A 189 14.77 17.19 26.06
N ILE A 190 15.86 16.71 25.48
CA ILE A 190 15.87 15.69 24.43
C ILE A 190 16.58 14.46 24.98
N VAL A 191 15.97 13.30 24.86
CA VAL A 191 16.53 12.02 25.30
C VAL A 191 16.73 11.14 24.08
N THR A 192 17.95 10.66 23.86
CA THR A 192 18.25 9.72 22.81
C THR A 192 18.67 8.38 23.40
N LEU A 193 18.14 7.29 22.84
CA LEU A 193 18.32 5.92 23.31
C LEU A 193 18.92 5.02 22.19
N GLU A 194 19.59 5.67 21.25
CA GLU A 194 20.25 5.00 20.11
C GLU A 194 21.70 4.60 20.47
N ASP A 195 22.44 4.11 19.49
CA ASP A 195 23.87 3.82 19.66
C ASP A 195 24.69 5.12 19.78
N ASP A 196 25.91 5.04 20.31
CA ASP A 196 26.77 6.19 20.59
C ASP A 196 27.06 7.05 19.37
N MET A 197 27.19 6.45 18.18
CA MET A 197 27.46 7.18 16.94
C MET A 197 26.24 8.00 16.53
N LYS A 198 25.06 7.42 16.60
CA LYS A 198 23.79 8.12 16.32
C LYS A 198 23.50 9.19 17.36
N ASN A 199 23.72 8.87 18.65
CA ASN A 199 23.54 9.85 19.73
C ASN A 199 24.40 11.08 19.52
N THR A 200 25.65 10.91 19.11
CA THR A 200 26.55 12.02 18.79
C THR A 200 26.02 12.85 17.61
N ASN A 201 25.60 12.21 16.54
CA ASN A 201 25.05 12.90 15.36
C ASN A 201 23.76 13.66 15.70
N ILE A 202 22.88 13.05 16.48
CA ILE A 202 21.65 13.65 16.99
C ILE A 202 21.98 14.91 17.81
N ALA A 203 22.95 14.82 18.72
CA ALA A 203 23.36 15.97 19.52
C ALA A 203 23.87 17.13 18.67
N TYR A 204 24.66 16.86 17.64
CA TYR A 204 25.10 17.90 16.69
C TYR A 204 23.93 18.51 15.94
N THR A 205 23.02 17.70 15.39
CA THR A 205 21.83 18.15 14.67
C THR A 205 20.94 19.04 15.55
N VAL A 206 20.73 18.64 16.80
CA VAL A 206 19.99 19.46 17.78
C VAL A 206 20.66 20.79 18.05
N ARG A 207 22.00 20.83 18.13
CA ARG A 207 22.77 22.08 18.38
C ARG A 207 22.68 23.10 17.24
N GLU A 208 22.28 22.68 16.04
CA GLU A 208 21.97 23.61 14.95
C GLU A 208 20.68 24.40 15.23
N ILE A 209 19.75 23.83 16.01
CA ILE A 209 18.44 24.43 16.31
C ILE A 209 18.45 25.12 17.70
N SER A 210 19.00 24.46 18.70
CA SER A 210 19.04 24.97 20.08
C SER A 210 20.41 24.74 20.72
N LYS A 211 21.05 25.84 21.17
CA LYS A 211 22.33 25.78 21.90
C LYS A 211 22.15 25.41 23.38
N THR A 212 20.94 25.50 23.92
CA THR A 212 20.67 25.46 25.37
C THR A 212 19.91 24.26 25.82
N VAL A 213 19.09 23.61 24.94
CA VAL A 213 18.30 22.45 25.34
C VAL A 213 19.20 21.30 25.79
N PRO A 214 18.94 20.66 26.95
CA PRO A 214 19.67 19.47 27.39
C PRO A 214 19.42 18.29 26.41
N VAL A 215 20.53 17.60 26.04
CA VAL A 215 20.50 16.39 25.20
C VAL A 215 21.26 15.31 25.95
#